data_cb5aa50ac0906f9ff984c6083307446b
#
_entry.id   cb5aa50ac0906f9ff984c6083307446b
#
_cell.length_a   1.000
_cell.length_b   1.000
_cell.length_c   1.000
_cell.angle_alpha   90.00
_cell.angle_beta   90.00
_cell.angle_gamma   90.00
#
_symmetry.space_group_name_H-M   'P 1'
#
loop_
_entity.id
_entity.type
_entity.pdbx_description
1 polymer ?
#
loop_
_entity_poly.entity_id
_entity_poly.type
_entity_poly.pdbx_seq_one_letter_code
_entity_poly.pdbx_strand_id
1 'polypeptide(L)'
;MEIILYANLGALPHFNPDLDGDTPPPTVLELRAEVGLAEGLLICSPEYAHGIPGCLKNALDWLVASVEFPGKAVALLNTSARAIHAQAQLTEILTTMSARLIPEASVTLALPNQSADGAGLALDPEFSRTLRSALLALAQAIER
;
A
#
# COMPACT_ATOMS: atom_id res chain seq x y z
N MET A 1 -11.65 12.91 -4.15
CA MET A 1 -10.92 11.63 -4.02
C MET A 1 -11.76 10.70 -3.17
N GLU A 2 -12.01 9.51 -3.65
CA GLU A 2 -12.62 8.40 -2.92
C GLU A 2 -11.51 7.42 -2.50
N ILE A 3 -11.64 6.80 -1.31
CA ILE A 3 -10.70 5.80 -0.82
C ILE A 3 -11.44 4.47 -0.69
N ILE A 4 -10.96 3.47 -1.41
CA ILE A 4 -11.48 2.10 -1.36
C ILE A 4 -10.49 1.24 -0.58
N LEU A 5 -10.95 0.60 0.49
CA LEU A 5 -10.13 -0.30 1.28
C LEU A 5 -10.17 -1.71 0.68
N TYR A 6 -9.02 -2.19 0.20
CA TYR A 6 -8.88 -3.58 -0.20
C TYR A 6 -8.64 -4.47 1.04
N ALA A 7 -9.64 -5.25 1.42
CA ALA A 7 -9.63 -6.05 2.64
C ALA A 7 -9.21 -7.53 2.43
N ASN A 8 -9.02 -7.97 1.18
CA ASN A 8 -8.92 -9.39 0.84
C ASN A 8 -7.47 -9.93 0.70
N LEU A 9 -6.46 -9.22 1.22
CA LEU A 9 -5.05 -9.67 1.14
C LEU A 9 -4.85 -11.10 1.69
N GLY A 10 -5.54 -11.44 2.78
CA GLY A 10 -5.45 -12.76 3.41
C GLY A 10 -6.15 -13.90 2.66
N ALA A 11 -7.00 -13.58 1.67
CA ALA A 11 -7.72 -14.55 0.86
C ALA A 11 -6.98 -14.92 -0.44
N LEU A 12 -5.89 -14.24 -0.75
CA LEU A 12 -5.07 -14.57 -1.91
C LEU A 12 -4.34 -15.89 -1.69
N PRO A 13 -4.35 -16.82 -2.67
CA PRO A 13 -3.52 -18.00 -2.60
C PRO A 13 -2.05 -17.60 -2.58
N HIS A 14 -1.19 -18.45 -2.03
CA HIS A 14 0.25 -18.21 -2.16
C HIS A 14 0.64 -18.15 -3.62
N PHE A 15 1.49 -17.16 -3.94
CA PHE A 15 1.97 -16.99 -5.30
C PHE A 15 2.63 -18.29 -5.80
N ASN A 16 2.19 -18.67 -6.98
CA ASN A 16 2.76 -19.80 -7.71
C ASN A 16 2.80 -19.39 -9.20
N PRO A 17 3.98 -19.32 -9.83
CA PRO A 17 4.12 -18.94 -11.22
C PRO A 17 3.35 -19.86 -12.17
N ASP A 18 3.14 -21.14 -11.82
CA ASP A 18 2.35 -22.08 -12.63
C ASP A 18 0.85 -21.71 -12.69
N LEU A 19 0.39 -20.92 -11.74
CA LEU A 19 -1.00 -20.42 -11.67
C LEU A 19 -1.14 -19.00 -12.24
N ASP A 20 -0.04 -18.35 -12.61
CA ASP A 20 -0.01 -16.98 -13.16
C ASP A 20 0.07 -17.00 -14.70
N GLY A 21 -0.79 -17.77 -15.33
CA GLY A 21 -0.92 -17.88 -16.78
C GLY A 21 -2.15 -17.15 -17.32
N ASP A 22 -2.78 -17.73 -18.35
CA ASP A 22 -3.96 -17.14 -19.02
C ASP A 22 -5.20 -17.07 -18.12
N THR A 23 -5.26 -17.89 -17.08
CA THR A 23 -6.40 -17.97 -16.14
C THR A 23 -5.94 -17.96 -14.68
N PRO A 24 -5.48 -16.82 -14.17
CA PRO A 24 -5.11 -16.70 -12.76
C PRO A 24 -6.30 -16.98 -11.81
N PRO A 25 -6.04 -17.30 -10.55
CA PRO A 25 -7.11 -17.48 -9.56
C PRO A 25 -8.06 -16.27 -9.52
N PRO A 26 -9.37 -16.47 -9.31
CA PRO A 26 -10.36 -15.38 -9.32
C PRO A 26 -10.03 -14.24 -8.37
N THR A 27 -9.52 -14.54 -7.17
CA THR A 27 -9.10 -13.52 -6.19
C THR A 27 -7.91 -12.70 -6.66
N VAL A 28 -7.04 -13.25 -7.50
CA VAL A 28 -5.91 -12.54 -8.12
C VAL A 28 -6.42 -11.61 -9.23
N LEU A 29 -7.37 -12.08 -10.04
CA LEU A 29 -8.02 -11.25 -11.06
C LEU A 29 -8.74 -10.07 -10.41
N GLU A 30 -9.44 -10.29 -9.28
CA GLU A 30 -10.07 -9.23 -8.49
C GLU A 30 -9.03 -8.21 -8.01
N LEU A 31 -7.92 -8.65 -7.40
CA LEU A 31 -6.84 -7.77 -6.96
C LEU A 31 -6.31 -6.91 -8.13
N ARG A 32 -6.03 -7.52 -9.27
CA ARG A 32 -5.53 -6.82 -10.46
C ARG A 32 -6.55 -5.81 -10.99
N ALA A 33 -7.82 -6.18 -11.03
CA ALA A 33 -8.89 -5.28 -11.44
C ALA A 33 -9.01 -4.07 -10.52
N GLU A 34 -9.00 -4.26 -9.20
CA GLU A 34 -9.04 -3.17 -8.22
C GLU A 34 -7.82 -2.24 -8.34
N VAL A 35 -6.62 -2.80 -8.49
CA VAL A 35 -5.41 -2.03 -8.75
C VAL A 35 -5.50 -1.28 -10.08
N GLY A 36 -6.06 -1.90 -11.11
CA GLY A 36 -6.25 -1.29 -12.42
C GLY A 36 -7.19 -0.08 -12.37
N LEU A 37 -8.31 -0.20 -11.66
CA LEU A 37 -9.30 0.85 -11.50
C LEU A 37 -8.83 2.01 -10.61
N ALA A 38 -7.93 1.73 -9.67
CA ALA A 38 -7.39 2.75 -8.78
C ALA A 38 -6.43 3.70 -9.52
N GLU A 39 -6.59 4.99 -9.37
CA GLU A 39 -5.70 6.01 -9.93
C GLU A 39 -4.36 6.07 -9.18
N GLY A 40 -4.33 5.64 -7.91
CA GLY A 40 -3.14 5.54 -7.08
C GLY A 40 -3.36 4.58 -5.92
N LEU A 41 -2.29 4.22 -5.24
CA LEU A 41 -2.30 3.29 -4.10
C LEU A 41 -1.78 3.98 -2.84
N LEU A 42 -2.44 3.71 -1.73
CA LEU A 42 -2.00 4.09 -0.41
C LEU A 42 -1.71 2.82 0.38
N ILE A 43 -0.45 2.58 0.71
CA ILE A 43 -0.04 1.37 1.42
C ILE A 43 0.36 1.74 2.85
N CYS A 44 -0.35 1.16 3.81
CA CYS A 44 -0.01 1.22 5.22
C CYS A 44 0.33 -0.18 5.71
N SER A 45 1.55 -0.39 6.17
CA SER A 45 2.04 -1.73 6.54
C SER A 45 2.77 -1.69 7.88
N PRO A 46 2.51 -2.65 8.78
CA PRO A 46 3.33 -2.85 9.96
C PRO A 46 4.68 -3.49 9.58
N GLU A 47 5.62 -3.48 10.54
CA GLU A 47 6.87 -4.23 10.46
C GLU A 47 6.77 -5.49 11.30
N TYR A 48 7.01 -6.65 10.70
CA TYR A 48 7.10 -7.93 11.38
C TYR A 48 8.45 -8.58 11.09
N ALA A 49 9.20 -8.89 12.16
CA ALA A 49 10.52 -9.51 12.05
C ALA A 49 11.46 -8.79 11.06
N HIS A 50 11.49 -7.45 11.14
CA HIS A 50 12.27 -6.58 10.26
C HIS A 50 11.90 -6.69 8.76
N GLY A 51 10.65 -6.99 8.46
CA GLY A 51 10.15 -7.06 7.08
C GLY A 51 8.69 -6.68 6.97
N ILE A 52 8.20 -6.64 5.72
CA ILE A 52 6.78 -6.46 5.44
C ILE A 52 6.00 -7.74 5.74
N PRO A 53 4.70 -7.67 6.07
CA PRO A 53 3.86 -8.85 6.27
C PRO A 53 3.84 -9.76 5.04
N GLY A 54 3.87 -11.09 5.27
CA GLY A 54 3.86 -12.07 4.20
C GLY A 54 2.65 -11.94 3.26
N CYS A 55 1.48 -11.61 3.77
CA CYS A 55 0.28 -11.39 2.94
C CYS A 55 0.44 -10.18 1.99
N LEU A 56 1.09 -9.10 2.42
CA LEU A 56 1.40 -7.97 1.55
C LEU A 56 2.43 -8.35 0.49
N LYS A 57 3.51 -9.03 0.89
CA LYS A 57 4.51 -9.51 -0.08
C LYS A 57 3.88 -10.45 -1.11
N ASN A 58 3.01 -11.36 -0.67
CA ASN A 58 2.29 -12.28 -1.55
C ASN A 58 1.41 -11.53 -2.58
N ALA A 59 0.69 -10.50 -2.14
CA ALA A 59 -0.09 -9.67 -3.06
C ALA A 59 0.79 -8.96 -4.09
N LEU A 60 1.94 -8.42 -3.66
CA LEU A 60 2.89 -7.78 -4.57
C LEU A 60 3.49 -8.79 -5.55
N ASP A 61 3.76 -10.03 -5.14
CA ASP A 61 4.23 -11.09 -6.05
C ASP A 61 3.21 -11.38 -7.15
N TRP A 62 1.91 -11.42 -6.83
CA TRP A 62 0.85 -11.56 -7.83
C TRP A 62 0.72 -10.36 -8.77
N LEU A 63 1.26 -9.21 -8.40
CA LEU A 63 1.23 -7.98 -9.22
C LEU A 63 2.49 -7.80 -10.07
N VAL A 64 3.57 -8.57 -9.86
CA VAL A 64 4.84 -8.43 -10.59
C VAL A 64 4.66 -8.56 -12.10
N ALA A 65 3.85 -9.53 -12.56
CA ALA A 65 3.60 -9.75 -13.99
C ALA A 65 2.35 -9.01 -14.50
N SER A 66 1.66 -8.24 -13.65
CA SER A 66 0.45 -7.53 -14.04
C SER A 66 0.77 -6.26 -14.83
N VAL A 67 -0.08 -5.92 -15.77
CA VAL A 67 0.05 -4.70 -16.57
C VAL A 67 -0.57 -3.48 -15.86
N GLU A 68 -1.34 -3.70 -14.80
CA GLU A 68 -2.07 -2.67 -14.07
C GLU A 68 -1.21 -1.91 -13.06
N PHE A 69 -0.10 -2.52 -12.61
CA PHE A 69 0.72 -1.96 -11.55
C PHE A 69 1.81 -0.97 -12.01
N PRO A 70 2.58 -1.24 -13.09
CA PRO A 70 3.68 -0.34 -13.50
C PRO A 70 3.20 1.10 -13.74
N GLY A 71 3.96 2.07 -13.20
CA GLY A 71 3.63 3.50 -13.27
C GLY A 71 2.58 3.97 -12.27
N LYS A 72 1.97 3.08 -11.49
CA LYS A 72 0.99 3.45 -10.47
C LYS A 72 1.58 4.39 -9.43
N ALA A 73 0.89 5.50 -9.15
CA ALA A 73 1.27 6.42 -8.08
C ALA A 73 1.08 5.72 -6.73
N VAL A 74 2.13 5.66 -5.91
CA VAL A 74 2.07 4.97 -4.61
C VAL A 74 2.57 5.88 -3.50
N ALA A 75 1.79 6.01 -2.44
CA ALA A 75 2.17 6.64 -1.19
C ALA A 75 2.29 5.60 -0.08
N LEU A 76 3.31 5.75 0.77
CA LEU A 76 3.58 4.85 1.89
C LEU A 76 3.26 5.56 3.21
N LEU A 77 2.35 4.97 3.98
CA LEU A 77 2.08 5.42 5.34
C LEU A 77 2.78 4.48 6.33
N ASN A 78 3.63 5.06 7.16
CA ASN A 78 4.27 4.38 8.26
C ASN A 78 3.67 4.88 9.59
N THR A 79 3.26 3.99 10.48
CA THR A 79 2.69 4.35 11.78
C THR A 79 3.69 4.21 12.94
N SER A 80 4.95 3.88 12.63
CA SER A 80 6.01 3.73 13.63
C SER A 80 7.35 4.20 13.09
N ALA A 81 7.95 5.19 13.71
CA ALA A 81 9.30 5.65 13.36
C ALA A 81 10.38 4.55 13.52
N ARG A 82 10.07 3.45 14.21
CA ARG A 82 10.97 2.30 14.38
C ARG A 82 10.86 1.27 13.25
N ALA A 83 9.81 1.32 12.43
CA ALA A 83 9.59 0.39 11.33
C ALA A 83 10.40 0.79 10.09
N ILE A 84 11.71 0.87 10.23
CA ILE A 84 12.64 1.31 9.19
C ILE A 84 12.96 0.22 8.17
N HIS A 85 12.99 -1.04 8.60
CA HIS A 85 13.32 -2.17 7.74
C HIS A 85 12.19 -2.51 6.78
N ALA A 86 10.96 -2.58 7.27
CA ALA A 86 9.79 -2.81 6.41
C ALA A 86 9.62 -1.68 5.40
N GLN A 87 9.83 -0.42 5.81
CA GLN A 87 9.72 0.73 4.92
C GLN A 87 10.78 0.70 3.82
N ALA A 88 12.03 0.39 4.16
CA ALA A 88 13.12 0.24 3.19
C ALA A 88 12.85 -0.91 2.21
N GLN A 89 12.44 -2.08 2.73
CA GLN A 89 12.11 -3.24 1.91
C GLN A 89 10.95 -2.95 0.95
N LEU A 90 9.88 -2.32 1.43
CA LEU A 90 8.72 -1.98 0.62
C LEU A 90 9.08 -0.98 -0.48
N THR A 91 9.88 0.03 -0.17
CA THR A 91 10.39 0.99 -1.14
C THR A 91 11.16 0.31 -2.25
N GLU A 92 12.09 -0.61 -1.92
CA GLU A 92 12.87 -1.37 -2.90
C GLU A 92 11.99 -2.23 -3.79
N ILE A 93 11.05 -2.99 -3.20
CA ILE A 93 10.13 -3.85 -3.95
C ILE A 93 9.31 -3.02 -4.94
N LEU A 94 8.68 -1.94 -4.49
CA LEU A 94 7.81 -1.12 -5.32
C LEU A 94 8.59 -0.40 -6.42
N THR A 95 9.82 0.04 -6.15
CA THR A 95 10.71 0.63 -7.14
C THR A 95 11.06 -0.40 -8.23
N THR A 96 11.41 -1.62 -7.83
CA THR A 96 11.70 -2.73 -8.75
C THR A 96 10.49 -3.08 -9.62
N MET A 97 9.27 -2.97 -9.07
CA MET A 97 8.01 -3.17 -9.77
C MET A 97 7.59 -1.96 -10.64
N SER A 98 8.44 -0.95 -10.78
CA SER A 98 8.18 0.28 -11.55
C SER A 98 7.03 1.13 -11.01
N ALA A 99 6.77 1.11 -9.71
CA ALA A 99 5.86 2.05 -9.09
C ALA A 99 6.40 3.48 -9.16
N ARG A 100 5.52 4.45 -9.30
CA ARG A 100 5.86 5.86 -9.12
C ARG A 100 5.63 6.23 -7.65
N LEU A 101 6.66 6.07 -6.83
CA LEU A 101 6.60 6.47 -5.42
C LEU A 101 6.46 7.99 -5.30
N ILE A 102 5.58 8.45 -4.41
CA ILE A 102 5.32 9.87 -4.16
C ILE A 102 5.88 10.24 -2.78
N PRO A 103 7.11 10.79 -2.70
CA PRO A 103 7.75 11.10 -1.43
C PRO A 103 6.96 12.10 -0.59
N GLU A 104 6.33 13.09 -1.21
CA GLU A 104 5.55 14.13 -0.54
C GLU A 104 4.26 13.58 0.10
N ALA A 105 3.78 12.44 -0.40
CA ALA A 105 2.63 11.72 0.14
C ALA A 105 3.03 10.57 1.08
N SER A 106 4.32 10.22 1.14
CA SER A 106 4.84 9.14 1.97
C SER A 106 5.28 9.68 3.32
N VAL A 107 4.55 9.36 4.38
CA VAL A 107 4.74 10.00 5.70
C VAL A 107 4.76 8.98 6.82
N THR A 108 5.47 9.32 7.90
CA THR A 108 5.36 8.62 9.17
C THR A 108 4.34 9.34 10.06
N LEU A 109 3.24 8.66 10.36
CA LEU A 109 2.17 9.12 11.26
C LEU A 109 2.44 8.55 12.65
N ALA A 110 2.93 9.37 13.56
CA ALA A 110 3.10 8.95 14.94
C ALA A 110 1.73 8.67 15.56
N LEU A 111 1.52 7.43 16.01
CA LEU A 111 0.31 7.10 16.75
C LEU A 111 0.39 7.73 18.15
N PRO A 112 -0.57 8.54 18.55
CA PRO A 112 -0.57 9.21 19.87
C PRO A 112 -0.68 8.20 21.01
N ASN A 113 -1.27 7.03 20.75
CA ASN A 113 -1.41 5.92 21.69
C ASN A 113 -1.49 4.61 20.93
N GLN A 114 -0.83 3.55 21.42
CA GLN A 114 -0.88 2.20 20.81
C GLN A 114 -2.29 1.56 20.88
N SER A 115 -3.17 2.10 21.72
CA SER A 115 -4.55 1.64 21.90
C SER A 115 -5.58 2.53 21.17
N ALA A 116 -5.14 3.53 20.41
CA ALA A 116 -6.06 4.42 19.70
C ALA A 116 -6.78 3.63 18.59
N ASP A 117 -8.10 3.63 18.66
CA ASP A 117 -8.94 3.18 17.56
C ASP A 117 -9.03 4.24 16.45
N GLY A 118 -9.64 3.89 15.33
CA GLY A 118 -9.77 4.83 14.20
C GLY A 118 -10.50 6.11 14.56
N ALA A 119 -11.46 6.08 15.49
CA ALA A 119 -12.19 7.25 15.93
C ALA A 119 -11.29 8.17 16.80
N GLY A 120 -10.50 7.60 17.70
CA GLY A 120 -9.52 8.34 18.49
C GLY A 120 -8.44 8.98 17.64
N LEU A 121 -7.96 8.29 16.60
CA LEU A 121 -6.99 8.84 15.64
C LEU A 121 -7.56 10.00 14.83
N ALA A 122 -8.81 9.90 14.39
CA ALA A 122 -9.48 10.96 13.64
C ALA A 122 -9.67 12.24 14.47
N LEU A 123 -9.74 12.14 15.79
CA LEU A 123 -9.85 13.27 16.71
C LEU A 123 -8.51 13.92 17.03
N ASP A 124 -7.38 13.27 16.77
CA ASP A 124 -6.06 13.87 16.93
C ASP A 124 -5.77 14.88 15.82
N PRO A 125 -5.59 16.18 16.16
CA PRO A 125 -5.45 17.23 15.15
C PRO A 125 -4.15 17.12 14.34
N GLU A 126 -3.07 16.64 14.94
CA GLU A 126 -1.79 16.51 14.26
C GLU A 126 -1.80 15.32 13.31
N PHE A 127 -2.30 14.17 13.76
CA PHE A 127 -2.50 13.00 12.92
C PHE A 127 -3.39 13.32 11.71
N SER A 128 -4.56 13.91 11.96
CA SER A 128 -5.51 14.26 10.91
C SER A 128 -4.95 15.26 9.90
N ARG A 129 -4.19 16.25 10.36
CA ARG A 129 -3.55 17.24 9.48
C ARG A 129 -2.50 16.59 8.60
N THR A 130 -1.63 15.77 9.18
CA THR A 130 -0.54 15.09 8.45
C THR A 130 -1.10 14.11 7.41
N LEU A 131 -2.09 13.30 7.80
CA LEU A 131 -2.76 12.38 6.87
C LEU A 131 -3.43 13.13 5.73
N ARG A 132 -4.17 14.21 6.03
CA ARG A 132 -4.84 15.03 5.00
C ARG A 132 -3.84 15.64 4.02
N SER A 133 -2.70 16.13 4.50
CA SER A 133 -1.64 16.68 3.64
C SER A 133 -1.05 15.61 2.73
N ALA A 134 -0.81 14.40 3.23
CA ALA A 134 -0.33 13.28 2.44
C ALA A 134 -1.33 12.87 1.35
N LEU A 135 -2.62 12.80 1.70
CA LEU A 135 -3.68 12.46 0.74
C LEU A 135 -3.83 13.54 -0.35
N LEU A 136 -3.71 14.80 -0.01
CA LEU A 136 -3.72 15.90 -1.00
C LEU A 136 -2.50 15.84 -1.93
N ALA A 137 -1.32 15.55 -1.39
CA ALA A 137 -0.10 15.38 -2.21
C ALA A 137 -0.23 14.20 -3.18
N LEU A 138 -0.81 13.07 -2.74
CA LEU A 138 -1.08 11.92 -3.60
C LEU A 138 -2.07 12.30 -4.71
N ALA A 139 -3.18 12.94 -4.38
CA ALA A 139 -4.18 13.39 -5.36
C ALA A 139 -3.56 14.31 -6.43
N GLN A 140 -2.78 15.30 -6.01
CA GLN A 140 -2.07 16.20 -6.94
C GLN A 140 -1.05 15.47 -7.82
N ALA A 141 -0.40 14.43 -7.29
CA ALA A 141 0.54 13.62 -8.07
C ALA A 141 -0.17 12.75 -9.11
N ILE A 142 -1.37 12.28 -8.83
CA ILE A 142 -2.20 11.49 -9.76
C ILE A 142 -2.65 12.34 -10.96
N GLU A 143 -3.00 13.61 -10.74
CA GLU A 143 -3.50 14.52 -11.77
C GLU A 143 -2.40 15.01 -12.75
N ARG A 144 -1.12 14.75 -12.47
CA ARG A 144 0.05 15.12 -13.31
C ARG A 144 0.45 14.02 -14.26
#